data_04993df89aa6520ad9ad0769ceb87c25
#
_entry.id   04993df89aa6520ad9ad0769ceb87c25
#
_cell.length_a   1.000
_cell.length_b   1.000
_cell.length_c   1.000
_cell.angle_alpha   90.00
_cell.angle_beta   90.00
_cell.angle_gamma   90.00
#
_symmetry.space_group_name_H-M   'P 1'
#
loop_
_entity.id
_entity.type
_entity.pdbx_description
1 polymer ?
#
loop_
_entity_poly.entity_id
_entity_poly.type
_entity_poly.pdbx_seq_one_letter_code
_entity_poly.pdbx_strand_id
1 'polypeptide(L)'
;MSPLKKTLIDLNNAYIFFCASVYLGLFWSLHFFWFPNYPRTLNLENYYDAIIPQTDLATRFFFITIPIMAIALVVMLVTEWNTGLRWVPLAWIPGLLIPVIVQQAFIEKVNNQFKEGVSDEATLQQLLDEWMLLNDLRWIILTLMWGITMYFFIAKSKPRYQRT
;
A
#
# COMPACT_ATOMS: atom_id res chain seq x y z
N MET A 1 -4.40 -6.32 32.46
CA MET A 1 -5.02 -6.75 31.19
C MET A 1 -5.16 -8.26 31.18
N SER A 2 -6.30 -8.82 30.74
CA SER A 2 -6.46 -10.29 30.62
C SER A 2 -5.53 -10.86 29.55
N PRO A 3 -5.07 -12.13 29.70
CA PRO A 3 -4.22 -12.77 28.68
C PRO A 3 -4.86 -12.76 27.28
N LEU A 4 -6.16 -13.02 27.19
CA LEU A 4 -6.91 -12.99 25.95
C LEU A 4 -6.87 -11.62 25.27
N LYS A 5 -7.08 -10.55 26.02
CA LYS A 5 -7.02 -9.18 25.48
C LYS A 5 -5.63 -8.85 24.92
N LYS A 6 -4.58 -9.29 25.60
CA LYS A 6 -3.19 -9.12 25.12
C LYS A 6 -2.99 -9.85 23.79
N THR A 7 -3.39 -11.11 23.73
CA THR A 7 -3.26 -11.92 22.49
C THR A 7 -4.01 -11.28 21.30
N LEU A 8 -5.22 -10.75 21.52
CA LEU A 8 -5.99 -10.08 20.47
C LEU A 8 -5.31 -8.81 19.97
N ILE A 9 -4.70 -8.01 20.85
CA ILE A 9 -3.93 -6.82 20.46
C ILE A 9 -2.67 -7.22 19.68
N ASP A 10 -1.96 -8.25 20.12
CA ASP A 10 -0.76 -8.73 19.44
C ASP A 10 -1.10 -9.28 18.04
N LEU A 11 -2.21 -10.00 17.88
CA LEU A 11 -2.72 -10.45 16.59
C LEU A 11 -3.12 -9.28 15.68
N ASN A 12 -3.79 -8.25 16.22
CA ASN A 12 -4.14 -7.04 15.47
C ASN A 12 -2.89 -6.32 14.95
N ASN A 13 -1.87 -6.17 15.77
CA ASN A 13 -0.62 -5.53 15.38
C ASN A 13 0.15 -6.37 14.34
N ALA A 14 0.18 -7.71 14.51
CA ALA A 14 0.76 -8.62 13.54
C ALA A 14 0.02 -8.57 12.19
N TYR A 15 -1.30 -8.42 12.19
CA TYR A 15 -2.09 -8.24 10.98
C TYR A 15 -1.73 -6.94 10.24
N ILE A 16 -1.56 -5.81 10.96
CA ILE A 16 -1.12 -4.54 10.36
C ILE A 16 0.26 -4.73 9.70
N PHE A 17 1.19 -5.39 10.37
CA PHE A 17 2.51 -5.67 9.81
C PHE A 17 2.44 -6.57 8.58
N PHE A 18 1.62 -7.61 8.63
CA PHE A 18 1.39 -8.49 7.48
C PHE A 18 0.84 -7.73 6.28
N CYS A 19 -0.22 -6.92 6.45
CA CYS A 19 -0.78 -6.10 5.38
C CYS A 19 0.24 -5.10 4.82
N ALA A 20 0.99 -4.41 5.70
CA ALA A 20 2.04 -3.49 5.29
C ALA A 20 3.12 -4.19 4.44
N SER A 21 3.49 -5.41 4.83
CA SER A 21 4.50 -6.20 4.10
C SER A 21 3.98 -6.69 2.74
N VAL A 22 2.71 -7.12 2.67
CA VAL A 22 2.08 -7.53 1.40
C VAL A 22 1.96 -6.35 0.45
N TYR A 23 1.49 -5.19 0.94
CA TYR A 23 1.36 -3.98 0.11
C TYR A 23 2.73 -3.53 -0.39
N LEU A 24 3.73 -3.47 0.48
CA LEU A 24 5.09 -3.14 0.10
C LEU A 24 5.63 -4.12 -0.95
N GLY A 25 5.45 -5.42 -0.75
CA GLY A 25 5.93 -6.45 -1.66
C GLY A 25 5.35 -6.32 -3.07
N LEU A 26 4.04 -5.99 -3.18
CA LEU A 26 3.39 -5.74 -4.46
C LEU A 26 4.01 -4.53 -5.19
N PHE A 27 4.19 -3.40 -4.50
CA PHE A 27 4.76 -2.19 -5.12
C PHE A 27 6.26 -2.31 -5.38
N TRP A 28 7.01 -3.04 -4.55
CA TRP A 28 8.41 -3.36 -4.84
C TRP A 28 8.53 -4.26 -6.07
N SER A 29 7.63 -5.23 -6.22
CA SER A 29 7.59 -6.07 -7.41
C SER A 29 7.35 -5.24 -8.67
N LEU A 30 6.39 -4.31 -8.64
CA LEU A 30 6.13 -3.39 -9.75
C LEU A 30 7.38 -2.55 -10.06
N HIS A 31 7.93 -1.84 -9.07
CA HIS A 31 9.04 -0.90 -9.26
C HIS A 31 10.32 -1.59 -9.75
N PHE A 32 10.74 -2.73 -9.16
CA PHE A 32 12.02 -3.35 -9.45
C PHE A 32 11.97 -4.37 -10.59
N PHE A 33 10.84 -5.03 -10.83
CA PHE A 33 10.78 -6.13 -11.79
C PHE A 33 9.93 -5.83 -13.03
N TRP A 34 8.83 -5.07 -12.90
CA TRP A 34 7.90 -4.84 -13.99
C TRP A 34 8.17 -3.52 -14.72
N PHE A 35 8.24 -2.40 -14.02
CA PHE A 35 8.42 -1.07 -14.62
C PHE A 35 9.65 -0.94 -15.51
N PRO A 36 10.84 -1.46 -15.15
CA PRO A 36 12.00 -1.37 -16.02
C PRO A 36 11.85 -2.09 -17.38
N ASN A 37 10.90 -3.03 -17.45
CA ASN A 37 10.65 -3.82 -18.65
C ASN A 37 9.49 -3.28 -19.49
N TYR A 38 8.50 -2.61 -18.92
CA TYR A 38 7.30 -2.16 -19.60
C TYR A 38 7.57 -1.32 -20.87
N PRO A 39 8.45 -0.29 -20.85
CA PRO A 39 8.72 0.49 -22.06
C PRO A 39 9.33 -0.31 -23.21
N ARG A 40 9.83 -1.51 -22.93
CA ARG A 40 10.47 -2.38 -23.93
C ARG A 40 9.59 -3.53 -24.38
N THR A 41 8.64 -3.94 -23.58
CA THR A 41 7.83 -5.15 -23.80
C THR A 41 6.39 -4.87 -24.14
N LEU A 42 5.86 -3.69 -23.73
CA LEU A 42 4.50 -3.28 -24.02
C LEU A 42 4.43 -2.47 -25.31
N ASN A 43 3.42 -2.79 -26.10
CA ASN A 43 3.08 -2.13 -27.35
C ASN A 43 1.56 -2.11 -27.53
N LEU A 44 1.06 -1.51 -28.61
CA LEU A 44 -0.37 -1.37 -28.89
C LEU A 44 -1.14 -2.70 -28.94
N GLU A 45 -0.46 -3.81 -29.24
CA GLU A 45 -1.11 -5.11 -29.38
C GLU A 45 -1.29 -5.84 -28.03
N ASN A 46 -0.40 -5.59 -27.04
CA ASN A 46 -0.34 -6.42 -25.84
C ASN A 46 -0.55 -5.65 -24.49
N TYR A 47 -0.51 -4.29 -24.51
CA TYR A 47 -0.61 -3.52 -23.25
C TYR A 47 -1.89 -3.80 -22.49
N TYR A 48 -3.01 -3.97 -23.20
CA TYR A 48 -4.31 -4.18 -22.57
C TYR A 48 -4.32 -5.47 -21.75
N ASP A 49 -3.92 -6.57 -22.34
CA ASP A 49 -3.89 -7.88 -21.68
C ASP A 49 -2.84 -7.97 -20.56
N ALA A 50 -1.77 -7.17 -20.67
CA ALA A 50 -0.72 -7.13 -19.67
C ALA A 50 -1.08 -6.27 -18.45
N ILE A 51 -1.79 -5.14 -18.62
CA ILE A 51 -2.03 -4.17 -17.54
C ILE A 51 -3.41 -4.37 -16.92
N ILE A 52 -4.48 -4.45 -17.71
CA ILE A 52 -5.84 -4.34 -17.21
C ILE A 52 -6.24 -5.47 -16.25
N PRO A 53 -6.00 -6.75 -16.56
CA PRO A 53 -6.36 -7.82 -15.63
C PRO A 53 -5.65 -7.71 -14.28
N GLN A 54 -4.39 -7.28 -14.28
CA GLN A 54 -3.59 -7.12 -13.06
C GLN A 54 -4.10 -5.95 -12.21
N THR A 55 -4.42 -4.82 -12.84
CA THR A 55 -4.95 -3.64 -12.13
C THR A 55 -6.33 -3.91 -11.55
N ASP A 56 -7.19 -4.64 -12.26
CA ASP A 56 -8.51 -5.02 -11.76
C ASP A 56 -8.43 -5.98 -10.56
N LEU A 57 -7.53 -6.96 -10.62
CA LEU A 57 -7.27 -7.87 -9.49
C LEU A 57 -6.70 -7.13 -8.28
N ALA A 58 -5.72 -6.24 -8.50
CA ALA A 58 -5.15 -5.42 -7.45
C ALA A 58 -6.22 -4.50 -6.82
N THR A 59 -7.08 -3.87 -7.62
CA THR A 59 -8.17 -3.03 -7.14
C THR A 59 -9.13 -3.81 -6.24
N ARG A 60 -9.54 -5.01 -6.64
CA ARG A 60 -10.38 -5.88 -5.81
C ARG A 60 -9.71 -6.28 -4.49
N PHE A 61 -8.44 -6.63 -4.54
CA PHE A 61 -7.65 -6.97 -3.35
C PHE A 61 -7.59 -5.79 -2.37
N PHE A 62 -7.25 -4.60 -2.83
CA PHE A 62 -7.17 -3.41 -1.99
C PHE A 62 -8.54 -2.95 -1.48
N PHE A 63 -9.59 -3.10 -2.27
CA PHE A 63 -10.96 -2.78 -1.86
C PHE A 63 -11.41 -3.57 -0.62
N ILE A 64 -10.94 -4.80 -0.46
CA ILE A 64 -11.23 -5.63 0.70
C ILE A 64 -10.25 -5.34 1.85
N THR A 65 -8.95 -5.28 1.56
CA THR A 65 -7.93 -5.30 2.60
C THR A 65 -7.70 -3.94 3.26
N ILE A 66 -7.87 -2.82 2.54
CA ILE A 66 -7.69 -1.46 3.09
C ILE A 66 -8.72 -1.14 4.18
N PRO A 67 -10.04 -1.39 4.03
CA PRO A 67 -10.99 -1.16 5.12
C PRO A 67 -10.70 -1.98 6.37
N ILE A 68 -10.31 -3.24 6.21
CA ILE A 68 -9.96 -4.10 7.36
C ILE A 68 -8.70 -3.56 8.05
N MET A 69 -7.70 -3.15 7.29
CA MET A 69 -6.48 -2.53 7.85
C MET A 69 -6.80 -1.21 8.56
N ALA A 70 -7.70 -0.39 8.02
CA ALA A 70 -8.14 0.85 8.66
C ALA A 70 -8.79 0.57 10.05
N ILE A 71 -9.64 -0.45 10.15
CA ILE A 71 -10.21 -0.89 11.44
C ILE A 71 -9.10 -1.33 12.40
N ALA A 72 -8.15 -2.13 11.93
CA ALA A 72 -7.02 -2.58 12.74
C ALA A 72 -6.15 -1.42 13.24
N LEU A 73 -5.95 -0.38 12.44
CA LEU A 73 -5.25 0.84 12.83
C LEU A 73 -6.01 1.66 13.87
N VAL A 74 -7.34 1.70 13.81
CA VAL A 74 -8.17 2.32 14.86
C VAL A 74 -8.00 1.56 16.19
N VAL A 75 -8.01 0.22 16.15
CA VAL A 75 -7.75 -0.59 17.35
C VAL A 75 -6.35 -0.30 17.90
N MET A 76 -5.34 -0.24 17.02
CA MET A 76 -3.97 0.11 17.42
C MET A 76 -3.91 1.52 18.03
N LEU A 77 -4.59 2.52 17.43
CA LEU A 77 -4.64 3.88 17.94
C LEU A 77 -5.23 3.95 19.35
N VAL A 78 -6.35 3.26 19.58
CA VAL A 78 -7.00 3.20 20.90
C VAL A 78 -6.11 2.52 21.94
N THR A 79 -5.44 1.44 21.56
CA THR A 79 -4.58 0.67 22.50
C THR A 79 -3.27 1.38 22.80
N GLU A 80 -2.73 2.17 21.87
CA GLU A 80 -1.48 2.91 22.05
C GLU A 80 -1.69 4.38 22.42
N TRP A 81 -2.95 4.84 22.62
CA TRP A 81 -3.26 6.25 22.85
C TRP A 81 -2.47 6.91 23.99
N ASN A 82 -2.29 6.18 25.09
CA ASN A 82 -1.57 6.65 26.27
C ASN A 82 -0.08 6.28 26.27
N THR A 83 0.43 5.74 25.19
CA THR A 83 1.85 5.37 25.05
C THR A 83 2.60 6.38 24.18
N GLY A 84 3.95 6.36 24.26
CA GLY A 84 4.81 7.14 23.36
C GLY A 84 4.77 6.66 21.91
N LEU A 85 4.01 5.59 21.59
CA LEU A 85 3.91 5.01 20.25
C LEU A 85 2.61 5.40 19.51
N ARG A 86 1.75 6.24 20.10
CA ARG A 86 0.50 6.73 19.48
C ARG A 86 0.70 7.39 18.12
N TRP A 87 1.87 7.95 17.86
CA TRP A 87 2.18 8.59 16.60
C TRP A 87 2.24 7.60 15.43
N VAL A 88 2.52 6.31 15.70
CA VAL A 88 2.61 5.26 14.67
C VAL A 88 1.27 5.06 13.94
N PRO A 89 0.16 4.71 14.62
CA PRO A 89 -1.14 4.63 13.94
C PRO A 89 -1.60 6.00 13.37
N LEU A 90 -1.23 7.12 13.98
CA LEU A 90 -1.52 8.45 13.42
C LEU A 90 -0.78 8.71 12.11
N ALA A 91 0.47 8.28 11.98
CA ALA A 91 1.22 8.36 10.71
C ALA A 91 0.60 7.48 9.61
N TRP A 92 -0.07 6.39 9.97
CA TRP A 92 -0.75 5.53 9.02
C TRP A 92 -2.01 6.17 8.40
N ILE A 93 -2.62 7.18 9.03
CA ILE A 93 -3.77 7.89 8.44
C ILE A 93 -3.40 8.48 7.07
N PRO A 94 -2.42 9.41 6.97
CA PRO A 94 -1.98 9.90 5.66
C PRO A 94 -1.34 8.78 4.83
N GLY A 95 -0.65 7.82 5.45
CA GLY A 95 -0.03 6.68 4.77
C GLY A 95 -1.00 5.78 4.02
N LEU A 96 -2.26 5.68 4.44
CA LEU A 96 -3.33 5.01 3.70
C LEU A 96 -4.11 5.96 2.79
N LEU A 97 -4.43 7.17 3.26
CA LEU A 97 -5.27 8.10 2.52
C LEU A 97 -4.61 8.59 1.25
N ILE A 98 -3.32 8.95 1.28
CA ILE A 98 -2.62 9.47 0.10
C ILE A 98 -2.58 8.42 -1.04
N PRO A 99 -2.15 7.15 -0.82
CA PRO A 99 -2.22 6.12 -1.86
C PRO A 99 -3.63 5.88 -2.41
N VAL A 100 -4.68 5.96 -1.56
CA VAL A 100 -6.07 5.83 -1.99
C VAL A 100 -6.49 7.02 -2.86
N ILE A 101 -6.15 8.25 -2.47
CA ILE A 101 -6.44 9.46 -3.25
C ILE A 101 -5.71 9.40 -4.60
N VAL A 102 -4.43 9.02 -4.60
CA VAL A 102 -3.65 8.85 -5.85
C VAL A 102 -4.31 7.83 -6.76
N GLN A 103 -4.77 6.70 -6.22
CA GLN A 103 -5.50 5.69 -6.99
C GLN A 103 -6.77 6.27 -7.62
N GLN A 104 -7.65 6.87 -6.81
CA GLN A 104 -8.98 7.29 -7.26
C GLN A 104 -8.96 8.55 -8.14
N ALA A 105 -8.09 9.51 -7.81
CA ALA A 105 -8.07 10.79 -8.51
C ALA A 105 -7.21 10.80 -9.77
N PHE A 106 -6.18 9.96 -9.83
CA PHE A 106 -5.17 9.99 -10.89
C PHE A 106 -5.03 8.65 -11.62
N ILE A 107 -4.71 7.56 -10.93
CA ILE A 107 -4.43 6.26 -11.57
C ILE A 107 -5.69 5.73 -12.26
N GLU A 108 -6.87 5.91 -11.69
CA GLU A 108 -8.13 5.45 -12.31
C GLU A 108 -8.40 6.16 -13.64
N LYS A 109 -8.00 7.42 -13.78
CA LYS A 109 -8.09 8.14 -15.07
C LYS A 109 -7.19 7.52 -16.13
N VAL A 110 -5.95 7.19 -15.77
CA VAL A 110 -5.01 6.54 -16.68
C VAL A 110 -5.50 5.13 -17.03
N ASN A 111 -5.99 4.37 -16.05
CA ASN A 111 -6.57 3.06 -16.29
C ASN A 111 -7.77 3.10 -17.26
N ASN A 112 -8.61 4.13 -17.16
CA ASN A 112 -9.75 4.30 -18.06
C ASN A 112 -9.29 4.62 -19.49
N GLN A 113 -8.24 5.43 -19.65
CA GLN A 113 -7.64 5.69 -20.96
C GLN A 113 -7.08 4.41 -21.59
N PHE A 114 -6.41 3.55 -20.81
CA PHE A 114 -5.99 2.23 -21.28
C PHE A 114 -7.20 1.35 -21.70
N LYS A 115 -8.32 1.41 -20.95
CA LYS A 115 -9.54 0.63 -21.24
C LYS A 115 -10.29 1.14 -22.47
N GLU A 116 -10.30 2.43 -22.71
CA GLU A 116 -10.92 3.07 -23.88
C GLU A 116 -10.16 2.79 -25.18
N GLY A 117 -8.90 2.39 -25.07
CA GLY A 117 -8.02 2.06 -26.20
C GLY A 117 -7.05 3.19 -26.52
N VAL A 118 -5.82 2.83 -26.78
CA VAL A 118 -4.73 3.75 -27.16
C VAL A 118 -4.46 3.65 -28.65
N SER A 119 -4.42 4.79 -29.34
CA SER A 119 -4.37 4.85 -30.80
C SER A 119 -2.94 4.83 -31.38
N ASP A 120 -1.95 5.22 -30.60
CA ASP A 120 -0.56 5.33 -31.06
C ASP A 120 0.46 5.07 -29.93
N GLU A 121 1.67 4.66 -30.34
CA GLU A 121 2.74 4.29 -29.43
C GLU A 121 3.23 5.45 -28.55
N ALA A 122 3.22 6.68 -29.04
CA ALA A 122 3.67 7.84 -28.27
C ALA A 122 2.72 8.11 -27.09
N THR A 123 1.42 8.04 -27.34
CA THR A 123 0.37 8.13 -26.30
C THR A 123 0.49 6.97 -25.30
N LEU A 124 0.74 5.75 -25.78
CA LEU A 124 0.94 4.60 -24.90
C LEU A 124 2.12 4.82 -23.95
N GLN A 125 3.27 5.26 -24.45
CA GLN A 125 4.44 5.51 -23.64
C GLN A 125 4.19 6.63 -22.61
N GLN A 126 3.53 7.71 -23.00
CA GLN A 126 3.18 8.79 -22.08
C GLN A 126 2.28 8.28 -20.92
N LEU A 127 1.26 7.48 -21.23
CA LEU A 127 0.37 6.91 -20.22
C LEU A 127 1.09 5.92 -19.30
N LEU A 128 2.01 5.12 -19.84
CA LEU A 128 2.84 4.21 -19.06
C LEU A 128 3.75 4.97 -18.09
N ASP A 129 4.41 6.03 -18.56
CA ASP A 129 5.28 6.86 -17.72
C ASP A 129 4.49 7.53 -16.58
N GLU A 130 3.31 8.08 -16.87
CA GLU A 130 2.43 8.67 -15.86
C GLU A 130 1.96 7.62 -14.84
N TRP A 131 1.52 6.46 -15.33
CA TRP A 131 1.05 5.35 -14.49
C TRP A 131 2.16 4.81 -13.58
N MET A 132 3.37 4.63 -14.10
CA MET A 132 4.53 4.18 -13.33
C MET A 132 4.92 5.21 -12.26
N LEU A 133 4.99 6.51 -12.61
CA LEU A 133 5.31 7.59 -11.67
C LEU A 133 4.34 7.65 -10.50
N LEU A 134 3.03 7.54 -10.77
CA LEU A 134 1.99 7.55 -9.74
C LEU A 134 2.10 6.32 -8.80
N ASN A 135 2.46 5.16 -9.34
CA ASN A 135 2.69 3.97 -8.53
C ASN A 135 4.00 4.04 -7.73
N ASP A 136 5.04 4.70 -8.27
CA ASP A 136 6.30 4.94 -7.55
C ASP A 136 6.09 5.88 -6.35
N LEU A 137 5.23 6.88 -6.45
CA LEU A 137 4.83 7.69 -5.31
C LEU A 137 4.20 6.81 -4.20
N ARG A 138 3.32 5.88 -4.56
CA ARG A 138 2.71 4.94 -3.61
C ARG A 138 3.75 3.99 -3.01
N TRP A 139 4.68 3.50 -3.82
CA TRP A 139 5.79 2.66 -3.36
C TRP A 139 6.63 3.35 -2.28
N ILE A 140 7.00 4.63 -2.47
CA ILE A 140 7.77 5.41 -1.48
C ILE A 140 6.99 5.52 -0.17
N ILE A 141 5.72 5.92 -0.24
CA ILE A 141 4.87 6.08 0.95
C ILE A 141 4.76 4.76 1.72
N LEU A 142 4.47 3.66 1.04
CA LEU A 142 4.31 2.35 1.67
C LEU A 142 5.62 1.81 2.26
N THR A 143 6.76 2.12 1.64
CA THR A 143 8.08 1.80 2.19
C THR A 143 8.31 2.52 3.52
N LEU A 144 7.98 3.82 3.59
CA LEU A 144 8.07 4.59 4.83
C LEU A 144 7.13 4.03 5.90
N MET A 145 5.89 3.70 5.55
CA MET A 145 4.91 3.15 6.49
C MET A 145 5.33 1.78 7.02
N TRP A 146 5.89 0.93 6.18
CA TRP A 146 6.46 -0.34 6.61
C TRP A 146 7.62 -0.13 7.60
N GLY A 147 8.54 0.81 7.32
CA GLY A 147 9.64 1.17 8.23
C GLY A 147 9.13 1.68 9.58
N ILE A 148 8.10 2.51 9.60
CA ILE A 148 7.43 2.97 10.82
C ILE A 148 6.83 1.80 11.60
N THR A 149 6.23 0.83 10.93
CA THR A 149 5.67 -0.37 11.56
C THR A 149 6.76 -1.26 12.15
N MET A 150 7.87 -1.43 11.44
CA MET A 150 9.06 -2.13 11.97
C MET A 150 9.60 -1.44 13.23
N TYR A 151 9.71 -0.11 13.20
CA TYR A 151 10.12 0.65 14.39
C TYR A 151 9.17 0.40 15.58
N PHE A 152 7.86 0.36 15.35
CA PHE A 152 6.89 0.05 16.40
C PHE A 152 7.19 -1.28 17.10
N PHE A 153 7.44 -2.36 16.35
CA PHE A 153 7.76 -3.66 16.94
C PHE A 153 9.08 -3.65 17.70
N ILE A 154 10.13 -3.01 17.14
CA ILE A 154 11.42 -2.86 17.82
C ILE A 154 11.27 -2.03 19.11
N ALA A 155 10.52 -0.95 19.09
CA ALA A 155 10.31 -0.12 20.27
C ALA A 155 9.52 -0.89 21.34
N LYS A 156 8.48 -1.63 20.94
CA LYS A 156 7.61 -2.39 21.85
C LYS A 156 8.32 -3.60 22.47
N SER A 157 9.38 -4.13 21.86
CA SER A 157 10.19 -5.20 22.42
C SER A 157 11.13 -4.74 23.54
N LYS A 158 11.36 -3.43 23.70
CA LYS A 158 12.24 -2.90 24.76
C LYS A 158 11.59 -2.96 26.13
N PRO A 159 12.33 -3.28 27.22
CA PRO A 159 11.78 -3.45 28.58
C PRO A 159 11.00 -2.23 29.11
N ARG A 160 11.34 -1.03 28.63
CA ARG A 160 10.68 0.22 29.04
C ARG A 160 9.20 0.27 28.67
N TYR A 161 8.79 -0.39 27.58
CA TYR A 161 7.41 -0.42 27.11
C TYR A 161 6.62 -1.66 27.57
N GLN A 162 7.30 -2.62 28.21
CA GLN A 162 6.67 -3.83 28.74
C GLN A 162 6.06 -3.64 30.13
N ARG A 163 6.32 -2.50 30.80
CA ARG A 163 5.93 -2.23 32.20
C ARG A 163 4.69 -1.33 32.36
N THR A 164 4.07 -0.92 31.26
CA THR A 164 2.81 -0.15 31.26
C THR A 164 1.64 -0.99 30.78
#